data_0714350535a7e0e84d1205648f710a87
#
_entry.id   0714350535a7e0e84d1205648f710a87
#
_cell.length_a   1.000
_cell.length_b   1.000
_cell.length_c   1.000
_cell.angle_alpha   90.00
_cell.angle_beta   90.00
_cell.angle_gamma   90.00
#
_symmetry.space_group_name_H-M   'P 1'
#
loop_
_entity.id
_entity.type
_entity.pdbx_description
1 polymer ?
#
loop_
_entity_poly.entity_id
_entity_poly.type
_entity_poly.pdbx_seq_one_letter_code
_entity_poly.pdbx_strand_id
1 'polypeptide(L)'
;MKTVRPLFFFVSLLLVVGLACSGGATPPTQAPPPTQPVQVIPTNPPPPTEVPPTEALPTEVVVTEEPVSQSQQFFTEEFDTPLSGDWDILTVTGSDKADPDKVTVESQDGKLVWNFDSEYVYYYLFYNAFDYEDAKLTVRADNRGRNNNSISLICRYDPDIGWYEFNIANNGLYDILYGEVKSNGDIAYNRIANGGSNAIKQGKEVNEYEISCKDTELSLTINGDEVTSVTEKNFGLRSGQVGVSVSSFDVLPIIIDMDWVEISEP
;
A
#
# COMPACT_ATOMS: atom_id res chain seq x y z
N MET A 1 44.54 -25.92 36.72
CA MET A 1 43.62 -27.01 36.36
C MET A 1 43.29 -26.89 34.89
N LYS A 2 43.62 -27.92 34.11
CA LYS A 2 43.56 -27.93 32.64
C LYS A 2 42.14 -28.24 32.17
N THR A 3 41.55 -27.37 31.35
CA THR A 3 40.29 -27.63 30.64
C THR A 3 40.56 -28.35 29.35
N VAL A 4 39.94 -29.49 29.15
CA VAL A 4 40.01 -30.33 27.96
C VAL A 4 38.87 -29.91 27.01
N ARG A 5 39.23 -29.58 25.78
CA ARG A 5 38.28 -29.39 24.66
C ARG A 5 37.98 -30.73 24.02
N PRO A 6 36.73 -31.09 23.72
CA PRO A 6 36.47 -32.20 22.80
C PRO A 6 36.41 -31.69 21.37
N LEU A 7 37.20 -32.35 20.55
CA LEU A 7 37.26 -32.26 19.09
C LEU A 7 36.15 -33.17 18.54
N PHE A 8 35.18 -32.64 17.80
CA PHE A 8 34.26 -33.47 17.07
C PHE A 8 34.62 -33.52 15.59
N PHE A 9 34.81 -34.77 15.13
CA PHE A 9 35.14 -35.18 13.78
C PHE A 9 33.99 -34.92 12.81
N PHE A 10 34.31 -34.33 11.67
CA PHE A 10 33.48 -34.36 10.47
C PHE A 10 33.55 -35.71 9.81
N VAL A 11 32.41 -36.35 9.60
CA VAL A 11 32.27 -37.49 8.68
C VAL A 11 31.47 -36.99 7.48
N SER A 12 32.17 -36.82 6.35
CA SER A 12 31.60 -36.57 5.04
C SER A 12 30.97 -37.88 4.50
N LEU A 13 29.68 -37.86 4.20
CA LEU A 13 29.05 -38.89 3.41
C LEU A 13 28.62 -38.33 2.05
N LEU A 14 29.42 -38.60 1.05
CA LEU A 14 29.10 -38.42 -0.37
C LEU A 14 28.15 -39.52 -0.80
N LEU A 15 26.95 -39.17 -1.24
CA LEU A 15 26.05 -40.08 -1.94
C LEU A 15 25.81 -39.51 -3.34
N VAL A 16 26.51 -40.14 -4.30
CA VAL A 16 26.29 -40.00 -5.74
C VAL A 16 25.09 -40.90 -6.12
N VAL A 17 24.04 -40.32 -6.67
CA VAL A 17 23.02 -41.09 -7.38
C VAL A 17 22.75 -40.43 -8.74
N GLY A 18 22.83 -41.30 -9.69
CA GLY A 18 22.96 -41.19 -11.10
C GLY A 18 21.76 -40.60 -11.86
N LEU A 19 22.14 -40.15 -13.05
CA LEU A 19 21.29 -39.79 -14.18
C LEU A 19 20.31 -40.85 -14.57
N ALA A 20 19.08 -40.47 -14.83
CA ALA A 20 18.20 -41.15 -15.78
C ALA A 20 17.56 -40.09 -16.69
N CYS A 21 18.10 -39.98 -17.89
CA CYS A 21 17.45 -39.34 -19.03
C CYS A 21 16.28 -40.20 -19.48
N SER A 22 15.09 -39.61 -19.61
CA SER A 22 14.11 -40.09 -20.57
C SER A 22 13.49 -38.89 -21.29
N GLY A 23 13.91 -38.75 -22.53
CA GLY A 23 13.38 -37.77 -23.47
C GLY A 23 11.99 -38.17 -23.91
N GLY A 24 11.06 -37.26 -23.80
CA GLY A 24 9.77 -37.25 -24.47
C GLY A 24 9.64 -36.00 -25.30
N ALA A 25 10.00 -36.11 -26.58
CA ALA A 25 9.77 -35.05 -27.53
C ALA A 25 8.29 -35.01 -27.91
N THR A 26 7.59 -33.97 -27.59
CA THR A 26 6.28 -33.65 -28.19
C THR A 26 6.51 -33.04 -29.56
N PRO A 27 5.77 -33.52 -30.61
CA PRO A 27 5.89 -32.96 -31.95
C PRO A 27 5.32 -31.52 -32.02
N PRO A 28 5.89 -30.63 -32.84
CA PRO A 28 5.42 -29.30 -33.00
C PRO A 28 4.04 -29.25 -33.66
N THR A 29 3.11 -28.59 -33.02
CA THR A 29 1.80 -28.25 -33.60
C THR A 29 1.99 -27.30 -34.77
N GLN A 30 1.60 -27.73 -35.96
CA GLN A 30 1.61 -26.88 -37.16
C GLN A 30 0.66 -25.70 -36.97
N ALA A 31 1.17 -24.52 -37.26
CA ALA A 31 0.37 -23.30 -37.34
C ALA A 31 -0.62 -23.38 -38.52
N PRO A 32 -1.84 -22.83 -38.39
CA PRO A 32 -2.80 -22.78 -39.49
C PRO A 32 -2.28 -21.85 -40.64
N PRO A 33 -2.62 -22.17 -41.88
CA PRO A 33 -2.16 -21.39 -43.03
C PRO A 33 -2.71 -19.95 -43.00
N PRO A 34 -1.99 -18.97 -43.53
CA PRO A 34 -2.43 -17.59 -43.56
C PRO A 34 -3.63 -17.42 -44.46
N THR A 35 -4.68 -16.81 -43.94
CA THR A 35 -5.87 -16.41 -44.71
C THR A 35 -5.49 -15.30 -45.68
N GLN A 36 -5.74 -15.52 -46.97
CA GLN A 36 -5.49 -14.55 -48.02
C GLN A 36 -6.40 -13.31 -47.83
N PRO A 37 -5.88 -12.10 -48.05
CA PRO A 37 -6.70 -10.89 -48.00
C PRO A 37 -7.70 -10.87 -49.11
N VAL A 38 -8.96 -10.63 -48.77
CA VAL A 38 -10.06 -10.38 -49.73
C VAL A 38 -9.77 -9.08 -50.47
N GLN A 39 -9.64 -9.14 -51.81
CA GLN A 39 -9.54 -7.95 -52.65
C GLN A 39 -10.87 -7.21 -52.62
N VAL A 40 -10.87 -6.00 -52.10
CA VAL A 40 -12.00 -5.06 -52.20
C VAL A 40 -11.90 -4.35 -53.55
N ILE A 41 -12.90 -4.60 -54.39
CA ILE A 41 -13.06 -3.88 -55.67
C ILE A 41 -13.44 -2.43 -55.36
N PRO A 42 -12.74 -1.41 -55.88
CA PRO A 42 -13.11 -0.03 -55.65
C PRO A 42 -14.38 0.31 -56.44
N THR A 43 -15.47 0.59 -55.74
CA THR A 43 -16.66 1.22 -56.30
C THR A 43 -16.43 2.73 -56.40
N ASN A 44 -16.56 3.29 -57.58
CA ASN A 44 -16.49 4.73 -57.81
C ASN A 44 -17.56 5.46 -56.99
N PRO A 45 -17.22 6.56 -56.30
CA PRO A 45 -18.21 7.38 -55.63
C PRO A 45 -19.12 8.10 -56.61
N PRO A 46 -20.41 8.26 -56.27
CA PRO A 46 -21.32 9.08 -57.05
C PRO A 46 -20.89 10.55 -57.05
N PRO A 47 -21.26 11.35 -58.11
CA PRO A 47 -20.88 12.74 -58.17
C PRO A 47 -21.45 13.57 -56.99
N PRO A 48 -20.76 14.63 -56.57
CA PRO A 48 -21.20 15.45 -55.44
C PRO A 48 -22.49 16.20 -55.81
N THR A 49 -23.53 16.03 -55.01
CA THR A 49 -24.72 16.86 -55.00
C THR A 49 -24.39 18.17 -54.30
N GLU A 50 -24.53 19.30 -55.02
CA GLU A 50 -24.38 20.62 -54.42
C GLU A 50 -25.47 20.81 -53.35
N VAL A 51 -25.04 20.94 -52.09
CA VAL A 51 -25.90 21.30 -50.95
C VAL A 51 -25.86 22.82 -50.82
N PRO A 52 -27.02 23.52 -50.75
CA PRO A 52 -27.02 24.96 -50.48
C PRO A 52 -26.35 25.29 -49.17
N PRO A 53 -25.72 26.47 -49.01
CA PRO A 53 -25.07 26.84 -47.75
C PRO A 53 -26.09 26.96 -46.63
N THR A 54 -26.02 26.04 -45.67
CA THR A 54 -26.74 26.14 -44.41
C THR A 54 -26.01 27.16 -43.55
N GLU A 55 -26.68 28.25 -43.19
CA GLU A 55 -26.21 29.19 -42.19
C GLU A 55 -25.90 28.42 -40.90
N ALA A 56 -24.65 28.52 -40.46
CA ALA A 56 -24.21 27.95 -39.18
C ALA A 56 -24.88 28.70 -38.01
N LEU A 57 -25.81 28.04 -37.33
CA LEU A 57 -26.23 28.45 -36.01
C LEU A 57 -25.01 28.47 -35.07
N PRO A 58 -24.89 29.45 -34.17
CA PRO A 58 -23.79 29.47 -33.21
C PRO A 58 -23.86 28.18 -32.36
N THR A 59 -22.77 27.39 -32.43
CA THR A 59 -22.59 26.23 -31.60
C THR A 59 -22.47 26.74 -30.15
N GLU A 60 -23.51 26.50 -29.32
CA GLU A 60 -23.38 26.59 -27.89
C GLU A 60 -22.26 25.65 -27.47
N VAL A 61 -21.19 26.21 -26.92
CA VAL A 61 -20.16 25.44 -26.23
C VAL A 61 -20.83 24.87 -24.99
N VAL A 62 -21.30 23.65 -25.07
CA VAL A 62 -21.65 22.88 -23.88
C VAL A 62 -20.33 22.68 -23.12
N VAL A 63 -20.11 23.51 -22.10
CA VAL A 63 -19.10 23.22 -21.09
C VAL A 63 -19.61 21.97 -20.38
N THR A 64 -19.08 20.82 -20.76
CA THR A 64 -19.24 19.59 -20.00
C THR A 64 -18.45 19.83 -18.72
N GLU A 65 -19.14 20.19 -17.63
CA GLU A 65 -18.55 20.10 -16.30
C GLU A 65 -18.12 18.64 -16.13
N GLU A 66 -16.83 18.42 -15.90
CA GLU A 66 -16.35 17.11 -15.48
C GLU A 66 -17.15 16.72 -14.23
N PRO A 67 -17.68 15.49 -14.15
CA PRO A 67 -18.41 15.06 -12.98
C PRO A 67 -17.48 15.22 -11.76
N VAL A 68 -17.84 16.08 -10.85
CA VAL A 68 -17.19 16.18 -9.55
C VAL A 68 -17.40 14.81 -8.90
N SER A 69 -16.31 14.03 -8.80
CA SER A 69 -16.34 12.75 -8.11
C SER A 69 -16.78 13.01 -6.68
N GLN A 70 -17.91 12.48 -6.29
CA GLN A 70 -18.34 12.53 -4.89
C GLN A 70 -17.45 11.59 -4.10
N SER A 71 -16.86 12.09 -3.01
CA SER A 71 -16.10 11.30 -2.07
C SER A 71 -16.95 10.12 -1.53
N GLN A 72 -16.35 8.92 -1.47
CA GLN A 72 -17.03 7.71 -1.02
C GLN A 72 -16.58 7.37 0.39
N GLN A 73 -17.53 6.96 1.23
CA GLN A 73 -17.23 6.56 2.60
C GLN A 73 -16.48 5.22 2.67
N PHE A 74 -16.91 4.24 1.88
CA PHE A 74 -16.28 2.92 1.79
C PHE A 74 -15.94 2.63 0.34
N PHE A 75 -14.68 2.30 0.08
CA PHE A 75 -14.15 2.11 -1.27
C PHE A 75 -12.77 1.46 -1.25
N THR A 76 -12.31 1.05 -2.42
CA THR A 76 -10.90 0.68 -2.65
C THR A 76 -10.24 1.77 -3.49
N GLU A 77 -9.14 2.32 -2.99
CA GLU A 77 -8.24 3.19 -3.76
C GLU A 77 -7.16 2.33 -4.42
N GLU A 78 -7.17 2.27 -5.74
CA GLU A 78 -6.24 1.45 -6.55
C GLU A 78 -5.09 2.27 -7.14
N PHE A 79 -5.04 3.56 -6.86
CA PHE A 79 -3.97 4.48 -7.28
C PHE A 79 -3.75 4.59 -8.80
N ASP A 80 -4.75 4.26 -9.61
CA ASP A 80 -4.74 4.40 -11.07
C ASP A 80 -4.61 5.86 -11.53
N THR A 81 -4.96 6.77 -10.65
CA THR A 81 -4.86 8.23 -10.83
C THR A 81 -4.09 8.85 -9.65
N PRO A 82 -3.57 10.08 -9.81
CA PRO A 82 -3.03 10.82 -8.66
C PRO A 82 -4.05 10.91 -7.52
N LEU A 83 -3.56 10.89 -6.27
CA LEU A 83 -4.42 11.03 -5.08
C LEU A 83 -5.31 12.26 -5.20
N SER A 84 -6.58 12.10 -4.82
CA SER A 84 -7.56 13.19 -4.79
C SER A 84 -7.22 14.19 -3.67
N GLY A 85 -7.88 15.35 -3.66
CA GLY A 85 -7.77 16.33 -2.58
C GLY A 85 -8.38 15.87 -1.24
N ASP A 86 -8.94 14.65 -1.20
CA ASP A 86 -9.49 14.03 0.01
C ASP A 86 -8.41 13.33 0.86
N TRP A 87 -7.15 13.40 0.47
CA TRP A 87 -6.01 12.87 1.21
C TRP A 87 -5.12 13.99 1.75
N ASP A 88 -5.04 14.10 3.07
CA ASP A 88 -4.16 15.03 3.77
C ASP A 88 -2.85 14.39 4.17
N ILE A 89 -1.79 15.21 4.20
CA ILE A 89 -0.44 14.77 4.54
C ILE A 89 -0.07 15.30 5.92
N LEU A 90 0.43 14.40 6.78
CA LEU A 90 1.15 14.77 8.00
C LEU A 90 2.55 14.15 7.94
N THR A 91 3.58 14.95 8.18
CA THR A 91 4.96 14.47 8.29
C THR A 91 5.50 14.73 9.68
N VAL A 92 6.04 13.68 10.29
CA VAL A 92 6.70 13.74 11.60
C VAL A 92 8.17 13.36 11.41
N THR A 93 9.07 14.12 12.02
CA THR A 93 10.51 13.86 11.97
C THR A 93 10.99 13.33 13.32
N GLY A 94 11.71 12.22 13.31
CA GLY A 94 12.21 11.55 14.53
C GLY A 94 13.64 11.92 14.88
N SER A 95 14.33 12.72 14.06
CA SER A 95 15.69 13.19 14.34
C SER A 95 16.01 14.50 13.64
N ASP A 96 17.08 15.20 14.09
CA ASP A 96 17.60 16.42 13.46
C ASP A 96 18.17 16.18 12.06
N LYS A 97 18.33 14.93 11.64
CA LYS A 97 18.84 14.55 10.33
C LYS A 97 17.74 14.21 9.34
N ALA A 98 16.49 14.11 9.84
CA ALA A 98 15.35 13.85 8.99
C ALA A 98 15.11 15.03 8.04
N ASP A 99 14.95 14.71 6.76
CA ASP A 99 14.74 15.67 5.68
C ASP A 99 13.51 15.23 4.85
N PRO A 100 12.32 15.75 5.16
CA PRO A 100 11.10 15.39 4.44
C PRO A 100 11.15 15.68 2.94
N ASP A 101 11.97 16.63 2.48
CA ASP A 101 12.10 16.98 1.07
C ASP A 101 12.75 15.84 0.25
N LYS A 102 13.30 14.82 0.92
CA LYS A 102 13.84 13.60 0.30
C LYS A 102 12.87 12.43 0.32
N VAL A 103 11.60 12.71 0.56
CA VAL A 103 10.51 11.73 0.49
C VAL A 103 9.61 12.08 -0.68
N THR A 104 9.31 11.08 -1.52
CA THR A 104 8.29 11.20 -2.56
C THR A 104 7.22 10.14 -2.38
N VAL A 105 5.96 10.53 -2.60
CA VAL A 105 4.79 9.63 -2.57
C VAL A 105 3.95 9.97 -3.78
N GLU A 106 3.90 9.07 -4.75
CA GLU A 106 3.30 9.32 -6.05
C GLU A 106 2.56 8.09 -6.56
N SER A 107 1.41 8.31 -7.22
CA SER A 107 0.72 7.26 -7.96
C SER A 107 1.49 6.98 -9.26
N GLN A 108 1.94 5.75 -9.42
CA GLN A 108 2.69 5.30 -10.58
C GLN A 108 2.32 3.85 -10.94
N ASP A 109 1.93 3.62 -12.18
CA ASP A 109 1.62 2.27 -12.70
C ASP A 109 0.58 1.50 -11.87
N GLY A 110 -0.49 2.19 -11.41
CA GLY A 110 -1.55 1.61 -10.58
C GLY A 110 -1.09 1.25 -9.16
N LYS A 111 -0.17 2.03 -8.60
CA LYS A 111 0.35 1.85 -7.24
C LYS A 111 0.69 3.19 -6.63
N LEU A 112 0.61 3.29 -5.32
CA LEU A 112 1.19 4.39 -4.58
C LEU A 112 2.63 4.03 -4.19
N VAL A 113 3.60 4.69 -4.84
CA VAL A 113 5.02 4.45 -4.63
C VAL A 113 5.55 5.43 -3.59
N TRP A 114 6.05 4.88 -2.50
CA TRP A 114 6.71 5.61 -1.42
C TRP A 114 8.22 5.43 -1.55
N ASN A 115 8.95 6.52 -1.65
CA ASN A 115 10.41 6.49 -1.76
C ASN A 115 11.04 7.45 -0.76
N PHE A 116 11.83 6.91 0.18
CA PHE A 116 12.51 7.66 1.22
C PHE A 116 14.02 7.54 1.05
N ASP A 117 14.66 8.68 0.86
CA ASP A 117 16.11 8.83 0.91
C ASP A 117 16.53 9.72 2.11
N SER A 118 15.75 9.62 3.18
CA SER A 118 16.00 10.29 4.47
C SER A 118 15.67 9.36 5.62
N GLU A 119 16.49 9.43 6.68
CA GLU A 119 16.31 8.67 7.90
C GLU A 119 15.27 9.32 8.83
N TYR A 120 14.54 8.49 9.60
CA TYR A 120 13.60 8.91 10.65
C TYR A 120 12.53 9.90 10.20
N VAL A 121 11.96 9.67 9.01
CA VAL A 121 10.77 10.36 8.52
C VAL A 121 9.58 9.43 8.66
N TYR A 122 8.51 9.91 9.26
CA TYR A 122 7.21 9.25 9.40
C TYR A 122 6.23 10.06 8.55
N TYR A 123 5.76 9.48 7.45
CA TYR A 123 4.93 10.17 6.49
C TYR A 123 3.55 9.51 6.47
N TYR A 124 2.52 10.30 6.79
CA TYR A 124 1.14 9.85 6.92
C TYR A 124 0.29 10.42 5.80
N LEU A 125 -0.64 9.62 5.31
CA LEU A 125 -1.74 10.03 4.46
C LEU A 125 -3.05 9.70 5.17
N PHE A 126 -3.89 10.71 5.41
CA PHE A 126 -5.20 10.58 6.04
C PHE A 126 -6.29 10.87 5.03
N TYR A 127 -7.31 9.99 4.95
CA TYR A 127 -8.50 10.23 4.16
C TYR A 127 -9.44 11.13 4.95
N ASN A 128 -9.57 12.38 4.50
CA ASN A 128 -10.19 13.47 5.24
C ASN A 128 -11.65 13.72 4.89
N ALA A 129 -12.20 12.98 3.92
CA ALA A 129 -13.58 13.20 3.46
C ALA A 129 -14.64 12.73 4.47
N PHE A 130 -14.29 11.81 5.38
CA PHE A 130 -15.20 11.25 6.39
C PHE A 130 -14.51 10.97 7.72
N ASP A 131 -15.30 11.10 8.80
CA ASP A 131 -14.98 10.57 10.11
C ASP A 131 -15.69 9.23 10.31
N TYR A 132 -14.97 8.24 10.82
CA TYR A 132 -15.45 6.88 11.07
C TYR A 132 -15.51 6.62 12.57
N GLU A 133 -16.67 6.17 13.06
CA GLU A 133 -16.78 5.61 14.41
C GLU A 133 -16.16 4.20 14.43
N ASP A 134 -16.58 3.38 13.47
CA ASP A 134 -16.07 2.04 13.24
C ASP A 134 -15.59 1.92 11.80
N ALA A 135 -14.39 1.37 11.61
CA ALA A 135 -13.81 1.18 10.29
C ALA A 135 -12.88 -0.04 10.28
N LYS A 136 -12.84 -0.67 9.11
CA LYS A 136 -11.82 -1.62 8.73
C LYS A 136 -10.98 -1.00 7.61
N LEU A 137 -9.66 -1.05 7.75
CA LEU A 137 -8.71 -0.58 6.75
C LEU A 137 -7.82 -1.74 6.36
N THR A 138 -7.73 -2.02 5.06
CA THR A 138 -6.86 -3.06 4.51
C THR A 138 -5.90 -2.46 3.50
N VAL A 139 -4.66 -2.90 3.53
CA VAL A 139 -3.58 -2.41 2.64
C VAL A 139 -2.80 -3.60 2.10
N ARG A 140 -2.55 -3.60 0.80
CA ARG A 140 -1.60 -4.51 0.19
C ARG A 140 -0.34 -3.74 -0.19
N ALA A 141 0.81 -4.16 0.34
CA ALA A 141 2.07 -3.47 0.15
C ALA A 141 3.23 -4.42 -0.13
N ASP A 142 4.13 -4.00 -1.03
CA ASP A 142 5.37 -4.67 -1.42
C ASP A 142 6.58 -3.85 -0.97
N ASN A 143 7.43 -4.42 -0.14
CA ASN A 143 8.69 -3.80 0.23
C ASN A 143 9.75 -4.02 -0.86
N ARG A 144 10.10 -2.97 -1.57
CA ARG A 144 11.12 -2.99 -2.65
C ARG A 144 12.49 -2.51 -2.17
N GLY A 145 12.51 -1.75 -1.07
CA GLY A 145 13.70 -1.11 -0.50
C GLY A 145 14.43 -1.94 0.55
N ARG A 146 14.94 -1.26 1.55
CA ARG A 146 15.57 -1.85 2.73
C ARG A 146 14.51 -2.25 3.76
N ASN A 147 14.84 -3.22 4.62
CA ASN A 147 13.91 -3.76 5.62
C ASN A 147 13.79 -2.90 6.89
N ASN A 148 14.51 -1.79 6.95
CA ASN A 148 14.52 -0.91 8.11
C ASN A 148 13.42 0.16 7.99
N ASN A 149 12.19 -0.32 7.91
CA ASN A 149 10.97 0.47 7.74
C ASN A 149 9.82 -0.12 8.53
N SER A 150 8.75 0.65 8.63
CA SER A 150 7.44 0.15 9.03
C SER A 150 6.35 0.72 8.13
N ILE A 151 5.25 -0.03 8.04
CA ILE A 151 3.99 0.40 7.46
C ILE A 151 2.99 0.50 8.60
N SER A 152 2.26 1.62 8.68
CA SER A 152 1.22 1.79 9.68
C SER A 152 -0.14 1.96 9.03
N LEU A 153 -1.17 1.38 9.66
CA LEU A 153 -2.55 1.64 9.40
C LEU A 153 -3.13 2.39 10.59
N ILE A 154 -3.96 3.39 10.31
CA ILE A 154 -4.43 4.34 11.31
C ILE A 154 -5.95 4.38 11.30
N CYS A 155 -6.55 4.46 12.49
CA CYS A 155 -7.96 4.79 12.66
C CYS A 155 -8.17 5.90 13.69
N ARG A 156 -9.32 6.57 13.57
CA ARG A 156 -9.80 7.60 14.50
C ARG A 156 -8.81 8.74 14.67
N TYR A 157 -8.19 9.17 13.55
CA TYR A 157 -7.31 10.35 13.57
C TYR A 157 -8.15 11.61 13.75
N ASP A 158 -7.75 12.37 14.78
CA ASP A 158 -8.20 13.72 15.05
C ASP A 158 -6.96 14.63 15.17
N PRO A 159 -6.82 15.67 14.33
CA PRO A 159 -5.61 16.50 14.27
C PRO A 159 -5.31 17.25 15.57
N ASP A 160 -6.31 17.46 16.46
CA ASP A 160 -6.15 18.16 17.73
C ASP A 160 -5.92 17.22 18.92
N ILE A 161 -6.25 15.92 18.78
CA ILE A 161 -6.23 14.95 19.86
C ILE A 161 -5.19 13.85 19.64
N GLY A 162 -5.25 13.15 18.48
CA GLY A 162 -4.39 12.02 18.19
C GLY A 162 -5.08 10.91 17.41
N TRP A 163 -4.49 9.70 17.43
CA TRP A 163 -4.97 8.56 16.65
C TRP A 163 -4.57 7.21 17.24
N TYR A 164 -5.23 6.14 16.82
CA TYR A 164 -4.72 4.78 16.99
C TYR A 164 -3.91 4.36 15.78
N GLU A 165 -2.70 3.86 16.02
CA GLU A 165 -1.74 3.43 15.00
C GLU A 165 -1.36 1.97 15.20
N PHE A 166 -1.48 1.19 14.14
CA PHE A 166 -0.97 -0.17 14.05
C PHE A 166 0.31 -0.13 13.23
N ASN A 167 1.44 -0.06 13.90
CA ASN A 167 2.75 0.03 13.29
C ASN A 167 3.34 -1.37 13.09
N ILE A 168 3.53 -1.78 11.84
CA ILE A 168 4.04 -3.10 11.47
C ILE A 168 5.43 -2.92 10.86
N ALA A 169 6.45 -3.37 11.59
CA ALA A 169 7.83 -3.30 11.16
C ALA A 169 8.19 -4.51 10.28
N ASN A 170 8.96 -4.26 9.23
CA ASN A 170 9.37 -5.30 8.28
C ASN A 170 10.34 -6.35 8.85
N ASN A 171 10.69 -6.25 10.14
CA ASN A 171 11.48 -7.23 10.90
C ASN A 171 10.64 -8.27 11.65
N GLY A 172 9.32 -8.28 11.45
CA GLY A 172 8.41 -9.24 12.07
C GLY A 172 7.78 -8.77 13.39
N LEU A 173 7.98 -7.52 13.79
CA LEU A 173 7.40 -6.94 15.01
C LEU A 173 6.24 -6.00 14.67
N TYR A 174 5.34 -5.82 15.64
CA TYR A 174 4.29 -4.81 15.56
C TYR A 174 4.08 -4.12 16.91
N ASP A 175 3.60 -2.88 16.85
CA ASP A 175 3.12 -2.09 17.98
C ASP A 175 1.71 -1.58 17.66
N ILE A 176 0.82 -1.57 18.67
CA ILE A 176 -0.42 -0.79 18.65
C ILE A 176 -0.18 0.41 19.55
N LEU A 177 -0.32 1.60 19.01
CA LEU A 177 0.05 2.85 19.64
C LEU A 177 -1.16 3.80 19.70
N TYR A 178 -1.14 4.68 20.68
CA TYR A 178 -1.87 5.92 20.68
C TYR A 178 -0.88 7.06 20.41
N GLY A 179 -0.99 7.71 19.26
CA GLY A 179 -0.28 8.93 18.93
C GLY A 179 -1.05 10.11 19.51
N GLU A 180 -0.47 10.83 20.46
CA GLU A 180 -1.07 11.97 21.13
C GLU A 180 -0.50 13.27 20.59
N VAL A 181 -1.37 14.18 20.15
CA VAL A 181 -0.97 15.54 19.76
C VAL A 181 -0.85 16.40 21.01
N LYS A 182 0.35 16.87 21.29
CA LYS A 182 0.62 17.75 22.43
C LYS A 182 0.28 19.20 22.12
N SER A 183 0.03 20.00 23.14
CA SER A 183 -0.32 21.42 23.01
C SER A 183 0.74 22.29 22.29
N ASN A 184 1.98 21.82 22.20
CA ASN A 184 3.07 22.46 21.45
C ASN A 184 3.20 21.94 20.00
N GLY A 185 2.32 21.01 19.58
CA GLY A 185 2.34 20.37 18.27
C GLY A 185 3.24 19.14 18.16
N ASP A 186 3.97 18.76 19.21
CA ASP A 186 4.75 17.53 19.22
C ASP A 186 3.82 16.29 19.30
N ILE A 187 4.29 15.18 18.76
CA ILE A 187 3.59 13.89 18.86
C ILE A 187 4.28 13.03 19.91
N ALA A 188 3.49 12.48 20.82
CA ALA A 188 3.94 11.48 21.79
C ALA A 188 3.24 10.14 21.56
N TYR A 189 4.01 9.06 21.47
CA TYR A 189 3.48 7.72 21.25
C TYR A 189 3.37 6.95 22.56
N ASN A 190 2.16 6.48 22.87
CA ASN A 190 1.84 5.66 24.02
C ASN A 190 1.50 4.25 23.55
N ARG A 191 2.27 3.25 24.03
CA ARG A 191 2.05 1.86 23.61
C ARG A 191 0.82 1.27 24.27
N ILE A 192 -0.10 0.72 23.47
CA ILE A 192 -1.28 -0.03 23.89
C ILE A 192 -0.95 -1.52 23.97
N ALA A 193 -0.34 -2.05 22.90
CA ALA A 193 0.10 -3.44 22.81
C ALA A 193 1.30 -3.55 21.87
N ASN A 194 2.01 -4.68 21.96
CA ASN A 194 3.08 -5.00 21.01
C ASN A 194 3.30 -6.51 20.94
N GLY A 195 3.97 -6.95 19.89
CA GLY A 195 4.32 -8.34 19.71
C GLY A 195 5.17 -8.60 18.48
N GLY A 196 5.32 -9.87 18.17
CA GLY A 196 5.91 -10.34 16.92
C GLY A 196 5.01 -11.40 16.29
N SER A 197 5.02 -11.46 14.95
CA SER A 197 4.23 -12.44 14.21
C SER A 197 5.01 -13.04 13.06
N ASN A 198 4.92 -14.35 12.91
CA ASN A 198 5.43 -15.07 11.75
C ASN A 198 4.52 -14.87 10.50
N ALA A 199 3.33 -14.31 10.67
CA ALA A 199 2.47 -13.93 9.55
C ALA A 199 3.09 -12.77 8.73
N ILE A 200 3.97 -11.94 9.33
CA ILE A 200 4.72 -10.90 8.63
C ILE A 200 5.80 -11.56 7.77
N LYS A 201 5.64 -11.52 6.45
CA LYS A 201 6.67 -11.94 5.50
C LYS A 201 7.73 -10.86 5.46
N GLN A 202 8.87 -11.15 6.08
CA GLN A 202 9.98 -10.21 6.20
C GLN A 202 10.76 -10.07 4.89
N GLY A 203 11.42 -8.94 4.71
CA GLY A 203 12.27 -8.73 3.55
C GLY A 203 11.53 -8.04 2.40
N LYS A 204 11.90 -8.41 1.18
CA LYS A 204 11.29 -7.91 -0.06
C LYS A 204 10.12 -8.80 -0.46
N GLU A 205 9.07 -8.72 0.33
CA GLU A 205 7.89 -9.57 0.20
C GLU A 205 6.63 -8.71 0.20
N VAL A 206 5.58 -9.25 -0.42
CA VAL A 206 4.25 -8.65 -0.40
C VAL A 206 3.51 -9.12 0.83
N ASN A 207 2.95 -8.16 1.57
CA ASN A 207 2.06 -8.41 2.69
C ASN A 207 0.73 -7.71 2.49
N GLU A 208 -0.30 -8.28 3.11
CA GLU A 208 -1.60 -7.67 3.29
C GLU A 208 -1.82 -7.44 4.78
N TYR A 209 -2.08 -6.20 5.14
CA TYR A 209 -2.32 -5.77 6.51
C TYR A 209 -3.75 -5.27 6.64
N GLU A 210 -4.49 -5.76 7.62
CA GLU A 210 -5.85 -5.33 7.92
C GLU A 210 -5.94 -4.92 9.39
N ILE A 211 -6.59 -3.79 9.65
CA ILE A 211 -6.99 -3.39 10.99
C ILE A 211 -8.50 -3.25 11.08
N SER A 212 -9.05 -3.51 12.25
CA SER A 212 -10.43 -3.16 12.58
C SER A 212 -10.46 -2.35 13.87
N CYS A 213 -11.12 -1.20 13.80
CA CYS A 213 -11.40 -0.35 14.94
C CYS A 213 -12.93 -0.34 15.11
N LYS A 214 -13.42 -1.15 16.05
CA LYS A 214 -14.84 -1.33 16.31
C LYS A 214 -15.17 -1.15 17.79
N ASP A 215 -16.09 -0.26 18.13
CA ASP A 215 -16.39 0.09 19.52
C ASP A 215 -15.11 0.42 20.31
N THR A 216 -14.71 -0.47 21.23
CA THR A 216 -13.47 -0.39 22.01
C THR A 216 -12.44 -1.42 21.60
N GLU A 217 -12.71 -2.21 20.58
CA GLU A 217 -11.81 -3.26 20.12
C GLU A 217 -10.95 -2.76 18.97
N LEU A 218 -9.66 -3.03 19.09
CA LEU A 218 -8.65 -2.76 18.09
C LEU A 218 -8.00 -4.08 17.70
N SER A 219 -8.16 -4.53 16.45
CA SER A 219 -7.62 -5.80 15.97
C SER A 219 -6.72 -5.64 14.77
N LEU A 220 -5.72 -6.52 14.67
CA LEU A 220 -4.74 -6.58 13.59
C LEU A 220 -4.75 -7.98 12.98
N THR A 221 -4.94 -8.02 11.66
CA THR A 221 -4.83 -9.23 10.82
C THR A 221 -3.71 -9.02 9.81
N ILE A 222 -2.87 -10.02 9.59
CA ILE A 222 -1.75 -9.97 8.64
C ILE A 222 -1.79 -11.23 7.78
N ASN A 223 -1.86 -11.04 6.46
CA ASN A 223 -1.94 -12.13 5.47
C ASN A 223 -3.07 -13.14 5.77
N GLY A 224 -4.19 -12.66 6.31
CA GLY A 224 -5.36 -13.46 6.67
C GLY A 224 -5.33 -14.12 8.05
N ASP A 225 -4.22 -13.98 8.81
CA ASP A 225 -4.11 -14.49 10.18
C ASP A 225 -4.36 -13.34 11.17
N GLU A 226 -5.36 -13.47 12.06
CA GLU A 226 -5.54 -12.53 13.16
C GLU A 226 -4.35 -12.65 14.12
N VAL A 227 -3.60 -11.55 14.26
CA VAL A 227 -2.36 -11.49 15.04
C VAL A 227 -2.62 -11.08 16.47
N THR A 228 -3.53 -10.13 16.67
CA THR A 228 -3.89 -9.62 17.98
C THR A 228 -5.22 -8.87 17.95
N SER A 229 -5.92 -8.90 19.07
CA SER A 229 -7.06 -8.03 19.37
C SER A 229 -6.93 -7.52 20.81
N VAL A 230 -7.19 -6.22 21.01
CA VAL A 230 -7.10 -5.56 22.30
C VAL A 230 -8.30 -4.68 22.55
N THR A 231 -8.77 -4.66 23.81
CA THR A 231 -9.84 -3.73 24.21
C THR A 231 -9.19 -2.45 24.75
N GLU A 232 -9.37 -1.34 24.03
CA GLU A 232 -8.83 -0.03 24.40
C GLU A 232 -9.88 0.77 25.21
N LYS A 233 -9.50 1.23 26.42
CA LYS A 233 -10.37 1.98 27.34
C LYS A 233 -9.67 3.19 27.96
N ASN A 234 -8.41 3.45 27.64
CA ASN A 234 -7.59 4.44 28.34
C ASN A 234 -7.62 5.80 27.65
N PHE A 235 -7.60 5.83 26.31
CA PHE A 235 -7.44 7.06 25.53
C PHE A 235 -8.76 7.59 24.99
N GLY A 236 -9.71 6.71 24.71
CA GLY A 236 -11.12 7.07 24.53
C GLY A 236 -11.48 7.69 23.17
N LEU A 237 -10.64 7.59 22.13
CA LEU A 237 -11.02 7.98 20.78
C LEU A 237 -12.16 7.11 20.27
N ARG A 238 -13.21 7.74 19.71
CA ARG A 238 -14.40 7.02 19.25
C ARG A 238 -14.70 7.24 17.77
N SER A 239 -14.20 8.30 17.19
CA SER A 239 -14.35 8.61 15.77
C SER A 239 -13.15 9.41 15.27
N GLY A 240 -13.03 9.52 13.95
CA GLY A 240 -12.03 10.29 13.25
C GLY A 240 -11.68 9.67 11.91
N GLN A 241 -10.73 10.26 11.24
CA GLN A 241 -10.28 9.83 9.92
C GLN A 241 -9.50 8.49 9.99
N VAL A 242 -9.37 7.83 8.85
CA VAL A 242 -8.49 6.68 8.67
C VAL A 242 -7.28 7.07 7.81
N GLY A 243 -6.22 6.28 7.87
CA GLY A 243 -5.02 6.60 7.10
C GLY A 243 -4.00 5.50 7.05
N VAL A 244 -2.97 5.74 6.24
CA VAL A 244 -1.82 4.87 6.08
C VAL A 244 -0.53 5.66 6.27
N SER A 245 0.52 4.98 6.69
CA SER A 245 1.83 5.62 6.85
C SER A 245 2.95 4.67 6.44
N VAL A 246 4.03 5.24 5.96
CA VAL A 246 5.32 4.57 5.84
C VAL A 246 6.35 5.35 6.63
N SER A 247 7.23 4.63 7.32
CA SER A 247 8.29 5.22 8.12
C SER A 247 9.64 4.67 7.72
N SER A 248 10.65 5.55 7.66
CA SER A 248 12.05 5.21 7.49
C SER A 248 12.78 5.24 8.82
N PHE A 249 13.83 4.40 8.94
CA PHE A 249 14.79 4.45 10.03
C PHE A 249 16.20 4.75 9.46
N ASP A 250 17.25 4.18 10.04
CA ASP A 250 18.65 4.53 9.73
C ASP A 250 19.26 3.80 8.51
N VAL A 251 18.54 2.90 7.84
CA VAL A 251 19.05 2.15 6.68
C VAL A 251 18.19 2.43 5.45
N LEU A 252 18.75 3.10 4.47
CA LEU A 252 18.11 3.61 3.27
C LEU A 252 18.57 2.92 1.99
N PRO A 253 17.88 3.09 0.85
CA PRO A 253 16.57 3.73 0.69
C PRO A 253 15.42 2.82 1.15
N ILE A 254 14.31 3.42 1.58
CA ILE A 254 13.04 2.73 1.77
C ILE A 254 12.20 2.95 0.52
N ILE A 255 11.70 1.86 -0.05
CA ILE A 255 10.81 1.90 -1.22
C ILE A 255 9.67 0.93 -0.93
N ILE A 256 8.46 1.46 -0.85
CA ILE A 256 7.24 0.67 -0.65
C ILE A 256 6.30 0.95 -1.83
N ASP A 257 5.82 -0.10 -2.47
CA ASP A 257 4.72 -0.03 -3.43
C ASP A 257 3.45 -0.47 -2.70
N MET A 258 2.47 0.41 -2.53
CA MET A 258 1.12 0.03 -2.09
C MET A 258 0.27 -0.23 -3.33
N ASP A 259 -0.23 -1.46 -3.46
CA ASP A 259 -1.07 -1.84 -4.59
C ASP A 259 -2.46 -1.20 -4.47
N TRP A 260 -3.03 -1.21 -3.27
CA TRP A 260 -4.34 -0.63 -2.97
C TRP A 260 -4.53 -0.42 -1.47
N VAL A 261 -5.48 0.45 -1.15
CA VAL A 261 -6.01 0.69 0.20
C VAL A 261 -7.53 0.53 0.16
N GLU A 262 -8.10 -0.34 0.99
CA GLU A 262 -9.55 -0.53 1.13
C GLU A 262 -10.03 0.00 2.47
N ILE A 263 -11.07 0.84 2.43
CA ILE A 263 -11.83 1.30 3.60
C ILE A 263 -13.18 0.62 3.54
N SER A 264 -13.54 -0.13 4.58
CA SER A 264 -14.79 -0.90 4.64
C SER A 264 -15.39 -0.90 6.05
N GLU A 265 -16.64 -1.43 6.16
CA GLU A 265 -17.27 -1.70 7.46
C GLU A 265 -16.57 -2.87 8.15
N PRO A 266 -16.38 -2.83 9.51
CA PRO A 266 -15.73 -3.90 10.28
C PRO A 266 -16.62 -5.12 10.54
#